data_ab2e2f64b9464d3851908802ce5103d2
#
_entry.id   ab2e2f64b9464d3851908802ce5103d2
#
_cell.length_a   1.000
_cell.length_b   1.000
_cell.length_c   1.000
_cell.angle_alpha   90.00
_cell.angle_beta   90.00
_cell.angle_gamma   90.00
#
_symmetry.space_group_name_H-M   'P 1'
#
loop_
_entity.id
_entity.type
_entity.pdbx_description
1 polymer ?
#
loop_
_entity_poly.entity_id
_entity_poly.type
_entity_poly.pdbx_seq_one_letter_code
_entity_poly.pdbx_strand_id
1 'polypeptide(L)'
;MPENYRHFTAGPDPFGRKWDVEFRWLQTGISIRHADTVDVKFIVWTEGEPKQEKVIALPHAGLLELSRRTGHPLTDAWCLRIAARHLQRMIESGEDLEKTLVTLSLPDLERAAELFQPV
;
A
#
# COMPACT_ATOMS: atom_id res chain seq x y z
N MET A 1 -10.31 11.62 -1.35
CA MET A 1 -9.02 11.16 -1.89
C MET A 1 -7.89 11.88 -1.19
N PRO A 2 -6.99 11.18 -0.52
CA PRO A 2 -5.87 11.88 0.12
C PRO A 2 -4.94 12.43 -0.97
N GLU A 3 -4.61 13.70 -0.86
CA GLU A 3 -3.66 14.33 -1.75
C GLU A 3 -2.24 14.03 -1.33
N ASN A 4 -2.05 13.72 -0.03
CA ASN A 4 -0.76 13.43 0.53
C ASN A 4 -0.71 11.96 0.96
N TYR A 5 -0.08 11.12 0.14
CA TYR A 5 0.05 9.69 0.46
C TYR A 5 1.14 9.41 1.49
N ARG A 6 1.87 10.42 1.91
CA ARG A 6 2.89 10.28 2.96
C ARG A 6 2.30 10.41 4.36
N HIS A 7 1.18 11.09 4.48
CA HIS A 7 0.47 11.21 5.75
C HIS A 7 -1.00 11.48 5.45
N PHE A 8 -1.86 10.54 5.82
CA PHE A 8 -3.28 10.65 5.55
C PHE A 8 -4.09 9.91 6.60
N THR A 9 -5.40 10.14 6.59
CA THR A 9 -6.33 9.45 7.46
C THR A 9 -7.14 8.46 6.64
N ALA A 10 -7.26 7.24 7.14
CA ALA A 10 -8.03 6.17 6.49
C ALA A 10 -9.14 5.69 7.41
N GLY A 11 -10.19 5.15 6.83
CA GLY A 11 -11.33 4.63 7.56
C GLY A 11 -12.61 5.39 7.25
N PRO A 12 -13.68 5.15 8.00
CA PRO A 12 -13.69 4.30 9.21
C PRO A 12 -13.47 2.82 8.89
N ASP A 13 -12.88 2.12 9.86
CA ASP A 13 -12.76 0.67 9.79
C ASP A 13 -14.11 0.02 10.15
N PRO A 14 -14.25 -1.32 10.12
CA PRO A 14 -15.52 -1.95 10.44
C PRO A 14 -16.07 -1.65 11.84
N PHE A 15 -15.21 -1.15 12.74
CA PHE A 15 -15.62 -0.76 14.09
C PHE A 15 -15.85 0.74 14.23
N GLY A 16 -15.84 1.47 13.12
CA GLY A 16 -16.07 2.91 13.12
C GLY A 16 -14.87 3.78 13.48
N ARG A 17 -13.66 3.19 13.56
CA ARG A 17 -12.46 3.92 13.96
C ARG A 17 -11.75 4.48 12.73
N LYS A 18 -11.21 5.69 12.88
CA LYS A 18 -10.34 6.29 11.87
C LYS A 18 -8.91 6.09 12.27
N TRP A 19 -8.05 5.88 11.27
CA TRP A 19 -6.64 5.60 11.47
C TRP A 19 -5.80 6.66 10.80
N ASP A 20 -4.73 7.08 11.49
CA ASP A 20 -3.69 7.90 10.88
C ASP A 20 -2.66 6.98 10.25
N VAL A 21 -2.18 7.35 9.08
CA VAL A 21 -1.20 6.57 8.31
C VAL A 21 -0.05 7.50 7.94
N GLU A 22 1.17 7.09 8.29
CA GLU A 22 2.37 7.86 7.98
C GLU A 22 3.37 7.00 7.23
N PHE A 23 3.79 7.47 6.06
CA PHE A 23 4.83 6.82 5.28
C PHE A 23 6.18 6.97 5.97
N ARG A 24 6.95 5.86 6.05
CA ARG A 24 8.27 5.86 6.68
C ARG A 24 9.40 5.72 5.65
N TRP A 25 9.35 4.68 4.83
CA TRP A 25 10.37 4.50 3.79
C TRP A 25 9.89 3.54 2.71
N LEU A 26 10.59 3.58 1.60
CA LEU A 26 10.39 2.67 0.48
C LEU A 26 11.77 2.16 0.07
N GLN A 27 11.88 0.84 -0.12
CA GLN A 27 13.13 0.23 -0.57
C GLN A 27 12.83 -0.99 -1.42
N THR A 28 13.79 -1.36 -2.27
CA THR A 28 13.71 -2.58 -3.05
C THR A 28 14.23 -3.74 -2.19
N GLY A 29 13.36 -4.70 -1.94
CA GLY A 29 13.73 -5.92 -1.24
C GLY A 29 14.22 -6.97 -2.22
N ILE A 30 15.33 -7.61 -1.91
CA ILE A 30 15.86 -8.72 -2.71
C ILE A 30 15.80 -9.97 -1.84
N SER A 31 15.18 -11.01 -2.38
CA SER A 31 15.12 -12.29 -1.69
C SER A 31 15.76 -13.37 -2.56
N ILE A 32 16.58 -14.21 -1.94
CA ILE A 32 17.20 -15.33 -2.62
C ILE A 32 16.16 -16.33 -3.12
N ARG A 33 15.04 -16.42 -2.43
CA ARG A 33 14.00 -17.44 -2.70
C ARG A 33 12.80 -16.92 -3.48
N HIS A 34 12.63 -15.60 -3.54
CA HIS A 34 11.45 -14.99 -4.11
C HIS A 34 11.85 -13.89 -5.08
N ALA A 35 10.92 -13.54 -5.95
CA ALA A 35 11.11 -12.40 -6.82
C ALA A 35 11.28 -11.13 -6.01
N ASP A 36 11.97 -10.16 -6.57
CA ASP A 36 12.19 -8.88 -5.94
C ASP A 36 10.86 -8.18 -5.66
N THR A 37 10.82 -7.45 -4.57
CA THR A 37 9.67 -6.64 -4.21
C THR A 37 10.12 -5.21 -3.95
N VAL A 38 9.17 -4.28 -4.08
CA VAL A 38 9.32 -2.92 -3.57
C VAL A 38 8.55 -2.90 -2.27
N ASP A 39 9.26 -2.68 -1.17
CA ASP A 39 8.64 -2.66 0.16
C ASP A 39 8.37 -1.23 0.59
N VAL A 40 7.14 -0.96 0.98
CA VAL A 40 6.73 0.36 1.44
C VAL A 40 6.28 0.25 2.88
N LYS A 41 6.97 0.94 3.78
CA LYS A 41 6.67 0.89 5.21
C LYS A 41 5.88 2.09 5.66
N PHE A 42 4.83 1.80 6.44
CA PHE A 42 3.98 2.80 7.07
C PHE A 42 3.91 2.56 8.57
N ILE A 43 3.63 3.62 9.32
CA ILE A 43 3.21 3.54 10.70
C ILE A 43 1.74 3.93 10.72
N VAL A 44 0.93 3.12 11.39
CA VAL A 44 -0.51 3.38 11.52
C VAL A 44 -0.89 3.43 12.99
N TRP A 45 -1.83 4.30 13.32
CA TRP A 45 -2.33 4.38 14.69
C TRP A 45 -3.76 4.90 14.72
N THR A 46 -4.46 4.52 15.78
CA THR A 46 -5.79 5.04 16.06
C THR A 46 -5.87 5.34 17.56
N GLU A 47 -6.82 6.14 17.94
CA GLU A 47 -7.01 6.54 19.34
C GLU A 47 -7.20 5.31 20.24
N GLY A 48 -6.45 5.28 21.32
CA GLY A 48 -6.54 4.18 22.29
C GLY A 48 -5.72 2.95 21.96
N GLU A 49 -4.99 2.97 20.83
CA GLU A 49 -4.18 1.82 20.40
C GLU A 49 -2.73 2.24 20.19
N PRO A 50 -1.77 1.34 20.42
CA PRO A 50 -0.37 1.65 20.14
C PRO A 50 -0.12 1.75 18.63
N LYS A 51 0.92 2.48 18.27
CA LYS A 51 1.34 2.58 16.87
C LYS A 51 1.82 1.23 16.37
N GLN A 52 1.47 0.92 15.13
CA GLN A 52 1.84 -0.35 14.49
C GLN A 52 2.58 -0.10 13.19
N GLU A 53 3.51 -0.99 12.88
CA GLU A 53 4.20 -0.96 11.60
C GLU A 53 3.44 -1.81 10.58
N LYS A 54 3.36 -1.30 9.34
CA LYS A 54 2.80 -2.05 8.22
C LYS A 54 3.77 -1.95 7.06
N VAL A 55 4.14 -3.09 6.50
CA VAL A 55 4.97 -3.15 5.30
C VAL A 55 4.13 -3.74 4.18
N ILE A 56 3.99 -2.97 3.11
CA ILE A 56 3.27 -3.42 1.92
C ILE A 56 4.30 -3.76 0.86
N ALA A 57 4.38 -5.04 0.51
CA ALA A 57 5.34 -5.54 -0.45
C ALA A 57 4.69 -5.64 -1.83
N LEU A 58 5.27 -4.95 -2.80
CA LEU A 58 4.77 -4.90 -4.17
C LEU A 58 5.69 -5.75 -5.05
N PRO A 59 5.24 -6.90 -5.57
CA PRO A 59 6.08 -7.71 -6.44
C PRO A 59 6.53 -6.95 -7.68
N HIS A 60 7.82 -6.91 -7.94
CA HIS A 60 8.40 -6.15 -9.03
C HIS A 60 7.86 -6.59 -10.39
N ALA A 61 7.72 -7.91 -10.60
CA ALA A 61 7.19 -8.44 -11.85
C ALA A 61 5.77 -7.93 -12.14
N GLY A 62 4.93 -7.85 -11.11
CA GLY A 62 3.58 -7.32 -11.24
C GLY A 62 3.57 -5.83 -11.54
N LEU A 63 4.48 -5.08 -10.89
CA LEU A 63 4.62 -3.65 -11.15
C LEU A 63 5.05 -3.38 -12.59
N LEU A 64 6.00 -4.17 -13.10
CA LEU A 64 6.45 -4.03 -14.49
C LEU A 64 5.31 -4.33 -15.47
N GLU A 65 4.52 -5.36 -15.18
CA GLU A 65 3.37 -5.70 -16.02
C GLU A 65 2.35 -4.57 -16.07
N LEU A 66 2.02 -4.00 -14.92
CA LEU A 66 1.10 -2.87 -14.86
C LEU A 66 1.65 -1.63 -15.52
N SER A 67 2.92 -1.33 -15.30
CA SER A 67 3.58 -0.17 -15.93
C SER A 67 3.49 -0.27 -17.44
N ARG A 68 3.73 -1.47 -17.98
CA ARG A 68 3.67 -1.72 -19.41
C ARG A 68 2.26 -1.56 -19.96
N ARG A 69 1.26 -2.10 -19.25
CA ARG A 69 -0.14 -2.05 -19.69
C ARG A 69 -0.75 -0.67 -19.59
N THR A 70 -0.40 0.09 -18.56
CA THR A 70 -1.04 1.38 -18.28
C THR A 70 -0.27 2.57 -18.82
N GLY A 71 1.00 2.37 -19.15
CA GLY A 71 1.86 3.46 -19.58
C GLY A 71 2.40 4.31 -18.45
N HIS A 72 2.12 3.97 -17.20
CA HIS A 72 2.67 4.70 -16.05
C HIS A 72 4.12 4.33 -15.83
N PRO A 73 5.01 5.32 -15.64
CA PRO A 73 6.39 5.03 -15.30
C PRO A 73 6.48 4.33 -13.94
N LEU A 74 7.42 3.40 -13.83
CA LEU A 74 7.69 2.72 -12.57
C LEU A 74 8.55 3.62 -11.69
N THR A 75 7.90 4.46 -10.89
CA THR A 75 8.56 5.42 -10.00
C THR A 75 8.24 5.11 -8.55
N ASP A 76 9.05 5.64 -7.64
CA ASP A 76 8.79 5.51 -6.20
C ASP A 76 7.45 6.13 -5.83
N ALA A 77 7.11 7.27 -6.43
CA ALA A 77 5.83 7.94 -6.17
C ALA A 77 4.64 7.05 -6.56
N TRP A 78 4.73 6.37 -7.69
CA TRP A 78 3.68 5.45 -8.14
C TRP A 78 3.54 4.26 -7.20
N CYS A 79 4.68 3.68 -6.80
CA CYS A 79 4.68 2.56 -5.85
C CYS A 79 4.09 2.99 -4.50
N LEU A 80 4.46 4.16 -4.00
CA LEU A 80 3.90 4.69 -2.76
C LEU A 80 2.38 4.83 -2.85
N ARG A 81 1.86 5.35 -3.95
CA ARG A 81 0.42 5.51 -4.13
C ARG A 81 -0.31 4.17 -4.13
N ILE A 82 0.24 3.18 -4.83
CA ILE A 82 -0.35 1.84 -4.87
C ILE A 82 -0.40 1.24 -3.46
N ALA A 83 0.72 1.30 -2.74
CA ALA A 83 0.80 0.77 -1.39
C ALA A 83 -0.15 1.49 -0.44
N ALA A 84 -0.20 2.82 -0.51
CA ALA A 84 -1.09 3.61 0.33
C ALA A 84 -2.56 3.30 0.08
N ARG A 85 -2.95 3.13 -1.19
CA ARG A 85 -4.33 2.79 -1.54
C ARG A 85 -4.70 1.41 -1.05
N HIS A 86 -3.79 0.45 -1.16
CA HIS A 86 -4.05 -0.89 -0.64
C HIS A 86 -4.19 -0.88 0.89
N LEU A 87 -3.31 -0.16 1.58
CA LEU A 87 -3.39 -0.04 3.04
C LEU A 87 -4.70 0.63 3.46
N GLN A 88 -5.12 1.67 2.75
CA GLN A 88 -6.41 2.32 3.00
C GLN A 88 -7.55 1.31 2.89
N ARG A 89 -7.52 0.47 1.86
CA ARG A 89 -8.52 -0.56 1.68
C ARG A 89 -8.51 -1.60 2.80
N MET A 90 -7.31 -2.02 3.26
CA MET A 90 -7.18 -2.94 4.38
C MET A 90 -7.87 -2.37 5.63
N ILE A 91 -7.62 -1.10 5.91
CA ILE A 91 -8.22 -0.43 7.06
C ILE A 91 -9.74 -0.37 6.93
N GLU A 92 -10.23 0.04 5.76
CA GLU A 92 -11.68 0.20 5.55
C GLU A 92 -12.43 -1.12 5.55
N SER A 93 -11.81 -2.18 5.02
CA SER A 93 -12.45 -3.50 4.97
C SER A 93 -12.18 -4.36 6.19
N GLY A 94 -11.13 -4.05 6.94
CA GLY A 94 -10.68 -4.86 8.07
C GLY A 94 -9.87 -6.08 7.65
N GLU A 95 -9.66 -6.30 6.34
CA GLU A 95 -8.88 -7.44 5.86
C GLU A 95 -7.39 -7.27 6.17
N ASP A 96 -6.76 -8.35 6.62
CA ASP A 96 -5.31 -8.42 6.88
C ASP A 96 -4.78 -7.35 7.83
N LEU A 97 -5.66 -6.68 8.56
CA LEU A 97 -5.27 -5.57 9.42
C LEU A 97 -4.37 -6.02 10.57
N GLU A 98 -4.41 -7.28 10.95
CA GLU A 98 -3.55 -7.86 11.99
C GLU A 98 -2.14 -8.17 11.47
N LYS A 99 -1.93 -8.18 10.17
CA LYS A 99 -0.62 -8.52 9.58
C LYS A 99 0.30 -7.32 9.56
N THR A 100 1.57 -7.56 9.86
CA THR A 100 2.62 -6.54 9.75
C THR A 100 3.13 -6.45 8.32
N LEU A 101 3.22 -7.59 7.62
CA LEU A 101 3.70 -7.65 6.24
C LEU A 101 2.59 -8.21 5.35
N VAL A 102 2.26 -7.47 4.31
CA VAL A 102 1.27 -7.88 3.31
C VAL A 102 1.90 -7.78 1.93
N THR A 103 1.90 -8.89 1.20
CA THR A 103 2.39 -8.93 -0.18
C THR A 103 1.19 -8.90 -1.12
N LEU A 104 1.18 -7.95 -2.05
CA LEU A 104 0.08 -7.79 -2.97
C LEU A 104 0.15 -8.82 -4.10
N SER A 105 -1.00 -9.40 -4.42
CA SER A 105 -1.17 -10.21 -5.63
C SER A 105 -1.30 -9.28 -6.84
N LEU A 106 -1.23 -9.83 -8.04
CA LEU A 106 -1.47 -9.04 -9.25
C LEU A 106 -2.87 -8.40 -9.25
N PRO A 107 -3.95 -9.12 -8.90
CA PRO A 107 -5.27 -8.47 -8.78
C PRO A 107 -5.30 -7.31 -7.78
N ASP A 108 -4.57 -7.41 -6.67
CA ASP A 108 -4.48 -6.32 -5.69
C ASP A 108 -3.79 -5.10 -6.29
N LEU A 109 -2.69 -5.32 -7.03
CA LEU A 109 -1.98 -4.26 -7.71
C LEU A 109 -2.88 -3.57 -8.74
N GLU A 110 -3.58 -4.36 -9.53
CA GLU A 110 -4.50 -3.85 -10.55
C GLU A 110 -5.58 -2.97 -9.92
N ARG A 111 -6.17 -3.44 -8.83
CA ARG A 111 -7.23 -2.71 -8.15
C ARG A 111 -6.73 -1.39 -7.58
N ALA A 112 -5.56 -1.40 -6.95
CA ALA A 112 -5.00 -0.17 -6.40
C ALA A 112 -4.61 0.82 -7.51
N ALA A 113 -4.05 0.32 -8.61
CA ALA A 113 -3.63 1.15 -9.72
C ALA A 113 -4.80 1.78 -10.49
N GLU A 114 -5.91 1.07 -10.61
CA GLU A 114 -7.11 1.57 -11.30
C GLU A 114 -7.63 2.87 -10.71
N LEU A 115 -7.42 3.07 -9.40
CA LEU A 115 -7.90 4.25 -8.71
C LEU A 115 -7.18 5.53 -9.13
N PHE A 116 -6.06 5.41 -9.85
CA PHE A 116 -5.28 6.56 -10.29
C PHE A 116 -5.45 6.86 -11.77
N GLN A 117 -6.14 6.01 -12.51
CA GLN A 117 -6.28 6.19 -13.93
C GLN A 117 -7.41 7.19 -14.22
N PRO A 118 -7.16 8.16 -15.12
CA PRO A 118 -8.25 9.01 -15.58
C PRO A 118 -9.24 8.14 -16.38
N VAL A 119 -10.46 8.44 -16.19
CA VAL A 119 -11.54 7.74 -16.87
C VAL A 119 -11.72 8.33 -18.26
#